data_95532e09a434a134bfa53760dc4d439d
#
_entry.id   95532e09a434a134bfa53760dc4d439d
#
_cell.length_a   1.000
_cell.length_b   1.000
_cell.length_c   1.000
_cell.angle_alpha   90.00
_cell.angle_beta   90.00
_cell.angle_gamma   90.00
#
_symmetry.space_group_name_H-M   'P 1'
#
loop_
_entity.id
_entity.type
_entity.pdbx_description
1 polymer ?
#
loop_
_entity_poly.entity_id
_entity_poly.type
_entity_poly.pdbx_seq_one_letter_code
_entity_poly.pdbx_strand_id
1 'polypeptide(L)'
;MNESHWNKLADILVNYSTATVSGDRVLITMMETDTWPLARAVHAAAVKAGAYPHIEFQSTLLQRDLMRTGNPEQFDNSHELQEKGMHWADVYIGLRGASNP
;
A
#
# COMPACT_ATOMS: atom_id res chain seq x y z
N MET A 1 -16.93 10.83 1.58
CA MET A 1 -16.33 10.61 2.89
C MET A 1 -15.40 11.71 3.23
N ASN A 2 -15.39 12.10 4.49
CA ASN A 2 -14.52 13.18 4.90
C ASN A 2 -13.22 12.65 5.50
N GLU A 3 -12.31 13.56 5.73
CA GLU A 3 -11.00 13.26 6.25
C GLU A 3 -11.03 12.57 7.61
N SER A 4 -11.99 12.94 8.45
CA SER A 4 -12.15 12.31 9.77
C SER A 4 -12.44 10.81 9.67
N HIS A 5 -13.24 10.42 8.69
CA HIS A 5 -13.55 9.00 8.46
C HIS A 5 -12.29 8.22 8.06
N TRP A 6 -11.51 8.77 7.12
CA TRP A 6 -10.28 8.13 6.68
C TRP A 6 -9.28 8.00 7.83
N ASN A 7 -9.20 9.03 8.67
CA ASN A 7 -8.28 9.02 9.81
C ASN A 7 -8.66 7.96 10.83
N LYS A 8 -9.96 7.78 11.09
CA LYS A 8 -10.43 6.74 12.01
C LYS A 8 -10.11 5.35 11.49
N LEU A 9 -10.39 5.11 10.21
CA LEU A 9 -10.10 3.82 9.58
C LEU A 9 -8.62 3.53 9.59
N ALA A 10 -7.80 4.53 9.24
CA ALA A 10 -6.35 4.38 9.23
C ALA A 10 -5.82 4.06 10.63
N ASP A 11 -6.36 4.71 11.65
CA ASP A 11 -5.96 4.46 13.03
C ASP A 11 -6.23 3.02 13.44
N ILE A 12 -7.39 2.49 13.05
CA ILE A 12 -7.74 1.09 13.31
C ILE A 12 -6.77 0.15 12.58
N LEU A 13 -6.47 0.42 11.32
CA LEU A 13 -5.57 -0.42 10.54
C LEU A 13 -4.16 -0.46 11.12
N VAL A 14 -3.64 0.68 11.54
CA VAL A 14 -2.26 0.79 12.02
C VAL A 14 -2.13 0.29 13.46
N ASN A 15 -3.01 0.72 14.34
CA ASN A 15 -2.85 0.48 15.78
C ASN A 15 -3.49 -0.80 16.27
N TYR A 16 -4.52 -1.30 15.58
CA TYR A 16 -5.23 -2.50 16.01
C TYR A 16 -5.04 -3.68 15.06
N SER A 17 -5.37 -3.50 13.78
CA SER A 17 -5.33 -4.63 12.84
C SER A 17 -3.92 -5.16 12.60
N THR A 18 -2.94 -4.27 12.49
CA THR A 18 -1.54 -4.67 12.27
C THR A 18 -0.67 -4.51 13.51
N ALA A 19 -1.19 -3.86 14.55
CA ALA A 19 -0.44 -3.60 15.78
C ALA A 19 0.95 -3.02 15.49
N THR A 20 1.00 -2.06 14.57
CA THR A 20 2.26 -1.42 14.17
C THR A 20 2.87 -0.68 15.34
N VAL A 21 4.17 -0.87 15.53
CA VAL A 21 4.91 -0.23 16.62
C VAL A 21 6.06 0.61 16.08
N SER A 22 6.64 1.44 16.95
CA SER A 22 7.76 2.28 16.58
C SER A 22 8.91 1.44 16.03
N GLY A 23 9.47 1.89 14.91
CA GLY A 23 10.57 1.21 14.23
C GLY A 23 10.14 0.21 13.17
N ASP A 24 8.85 -0.15 13.09
CA ASP A 24 8.36 -1.06 12.05
C ASP A 24 8.46 -0.41 10.67
N ARG A 25 8.88 -1.20 9.69
CA ARG A 25 8.87 -0.79 8.28
C ARG A 25 7.54 -1.25 7.69
N VAL A 26 6.74 -0.27 7.26
CA VAL A 26 5.36 -0.52 6.82
C VAL A 26 5.27 -0.31 5.31
N LEU A 27 4.94 -1.35 4.58
CA LEU A 27 4.66 -1.23 3.15
C LEU A 27 3.16 -1.10 2.94
N ILE A 28 2.77 0.04 2.39
CA ILE A 28 1.37 0.34 2.08
C ILE A 28 1.22 0.26 0.57
N THR A 29 0.46 -0.72 0.07
CA THR A 29 0.17 -0.79 -1.35
C THR A 29 -1.18 -0.14 -1.61
N MET A 30 -1.21 0.83 -2.51
CA MET A 30 -2.46 1.44 -2.93
C MET A 30 -2.81 0.98 -4.34
N MET A 31 -3.89 0.22 -4.46
CA MET A 31 -4.40 -0.24 -5.74
C MET A 31 -5.34 0.82 -6.29
N GLU A 32 -4.96 1.45 -7.40
CA GLU A 32 -5.68 2.52 -8.07
C GLU A 32 -5.69 3.84 -7.28
N THR A 33 -6.00 4.91 -7.98
CA THR A 33 -5.91 6.26 -7.40
C THR A 33 -7.01 6.58 -6.41
N ASP A 34 -8.14 5.88 -6.47
CA ASP A 34 -9.24 6.10 -5.54
C ASP A 34 -8.92 5.67 -4.10
N THR A 35 -7.85 4.92 -3.90
CA THR A 35 -7.40 4.57 -2.55
C THR A 35 -6.53 5.66 -1.91
N TRP A 36 -6.19 6.72 -2.65
CA TRP A 36 -5.27 7.74 -2.18
C TRP A 36 -5.65 8.38 -0.84
N PRO A 37 -6.92 8.79 -0.61
CA PRO A 37 -7.27 9.40 0.67
C PRO A 37 -6.98 8.49 1.86
N LEU A 38 -7.27 7.20 1.74
CA LEU A 38 -6.99 6.24 2.80
C LEU A 38 -5.50 5.96 2.92
N ALA A 39 -4.80 5.80 1.80
CA ALA A 39 -3.35 5.56 1.80
C ALA A 39 -2.62 6.70 2.51
N ARG A 40 -3.01 7.94 2.23
CA ARG A 40 -2.43 9.11 2.88
C ARG A 40 -2.69 9.08 4.39
N ALA A 41 -3.91 8.75 4.80
CA ALA A 41 -4.26 8.67 6.22
C ALA A 41 -3.50 7.54 6.94
N VAL A 42 -3.34 6.39 6.30
CA VAL A 42 -2.57 5.27 6.84
C VAL A 42 -1.10 5.66 6.98
N HIS A 43 -0.55 6.32 5.99
CA HIS A 43 0.83 6.83 6.03
C HIS A 43 1.02 7.75 7.24
N ALA A 44 0.12 8.70 7.43
CA ALA A 44 0.18 9.63 8.56
C ALA A 44 0.08 8.91 9.91
N ALA A 45 -0.81 7.93 10.01
CA ALA A 45 -0.96 7.15 11.24
C ALA A 45 0.30 6.34 11.56
N ALA A 46 0.94 5.78 10.53
CA ALA A 46 2.19 5.04 10.71
C ALA A 46 3.32 5.95 11.18
N VAL A 47 3.43 7.15 10.59
CA VAL A 47 4.42 8.14 11.03
C VAL A 47 4.18 8.51 12.50
N LYS A 48 2.92 8.74 12.87
CA LYS A 48 2.58 9.07 14.24
C LYS A 48 2.94 7.97 15.22
N ALA A 49 2.85 6.72 14.79
CA ALA A 49 3.23 5.56 15.61
C ALA A 49 4.75 5.36 15.71
N GLY A 50 5.54 6.15 15.00
CA GLY A 50 7.00 6.02 14.97
C GLY A 50 7.50 4.97 13.99
N ALA A 51 6.66 4.51 13.09
CA ALA A 51 7.04 3.54 12.07
C ALA A 51 7.61 4.22 10.83
N TYR A 52 8.10 3.41 9.88
CA TYR A 52 8.68 3.89 8.62
C TYR A 52 7.79 3.45 7.46
N PRO A 53 6.81 4.27 7.06
CA PRO A 53 5.89 3.90 5.98
C PRO A 53 6.45 4.20 4.60
N HIS A 54 6.06 3.37 3.65
CA HIS A 54 6.32 3.60 2.23
C HIS A 54 5.07 3.20 1.45
N ILE A 55 4.64 4.08 0.54
CA ILE A 55 3.47 3.81 -0.31
C ILE A 55 3.94 3.35 -1.68
N GLU A 56 3.42 2.22 -2.13
CA GLU A 56 3.64 1.70 -3.48
C GLU A 56 2.33 1.75 -4.25
N PHE A 57 2.35 2.44 -5.39
CA PHE A 57 1.17 2.51 -6.25
C PHE A 57 1.11 1.29 -7.16
N GLN A 58 -0.08 0.71 -7.27
CA GLN A 58 -0.36 -0.40 -8.19
C GLN A 58 -1.63 -0.09 -8.97
N SER A 59 -1.69 -0.57 -10.20
CA SER A 59 -2.86 -0.38 -11.07
C SER A 59 -3.05 -1.61 -11.94
N THR A 60 -4.30 -2.06 -12.04
CA THR A 60 -4.62 -3.17 -12.92
C THR A 60 -4.39 -2.81 -14.39
N LEU A 61 -4.55 -1.54 -14.75
CA LEU A 61 -4.25 -1.09 -16.11
C LEU A 61 -2.77 -1.20 -16.45
N LEU A 62 -1.91 -0.81 -15.51
CA LEU A 62 -0.47 -0.93 -15.71
C LEU A 62 -0.04 -2.39 -15.80
N GLN A 63 -0.64 -3.25 -14.97
CA GLN A 63 -0.36 -4.68 -15.02
C GLN A 63 -0.79 -5.28 -16.35
N ARG A 64 -1.96 -4.86 -16.84
CA ARG A 64 -2.47 -5.31 -18.15
C ARG A 64 -1.56 -4.85 -19.28
N ASP A 65 -1.11 -3.60 -19.25
CA ASP A 65 -0.18 -3.07 -20.26
C ASP A 65 1.11 -3.89 -20.29
N LEU A 66 1.64 -4.19 -19.12
CA LEU A 66 2.85 -5.00 -19.02
C LEU A 66 2.63 -6.40 -19.60
N MET A 67 1.49 -7.01 -19.33
CA MET A 67 1.19 -8.35 -19.85
C MET A 67 0.95 -8.35 -21.36
N ARG A 68 0.36 -7.29 -21.92
CA ARG A 68 0.02 -7.22 -23.34
C ARG A 68 1.20 -6.84 -24.21
N THR A 69 1.99 -5.88 -23.77
CA THR A 69 3.05 -5.29 -24.60
C THR A 69 4.45 -5.61 -24.12
N GLY A 70 4.58 -6.15 -22.93
CA GLY A 70 5.87 -6.50 -22.35
C GLY A 70 6.31 -7.91 -22.73
N ASN A 71 7.51 -8.25 -22.28
CA ASN A 71 8.08 -9.58 -22.43
C ASN A 71 8.29 -10.22 -21.06
N PRO A 72 8.61 -11.53 -21.01
CA PRO A 72 8.79 -12.22 -19.71
C PRO A 72 9.85 -11.60 -18.80
N GLU A 73 10.92 -11.07 -19.38
CA GLU A 73 11.98 -10.45 -18.57
C GLU A 73 11.49 -9.19 -17.87
N GLN A 74 10.70 -8.39 -18.57
CA GLN A 74 10.11 -7.18 -17.97
C GLN A 74 9.14 -7.54 -16.85
N PHE A 75 8.35 -8.57 -17.06
CA PHE A 75 7.41 -9.06 -16.06
C PHE A 75 8.16 -9.55 -14.81
N ASP A 76 9.20 -10.35 -14.99
CA ASP A 76 9.99 -10.86 -13.90
C ASP A 76 10.70 -9.75 -13.12
N ASN A 77 11.18 -8.73 -13.83
CA ASN A 77 11.84 -7.59 -13.21
C ASN A 77 10.86 -6.81 -12.31
N SER A 78 9.63 -6.64 -12.77
CA SER A 78 8.58 -6.00 -11.98
C SER A 78 8.29 -6.80 -10.70
N HIS A 79 8.22 -8.11 -10.79
CA HIS A 79 8.00 -9.00 -9.65
C HIS A 79 9.16 -8.95 -8.65
N GLU A 80 10.38 -8.84 -9.15
CA GLU A 80 11.56 -8.77 -8.30
C GLU A 80 11.51 -7.57 -7.35
N LEU A 81 11.10 -6.43 -7.85
CA LEU A 81 10.97 -5.24 -7.00
C LEU A 81 9.89 -5.42 -5.94
N GLN A 82 8.76 -6.01 -6.32
CA GLN A 82 7.67 -6.29 -5.38
C GLN A 82 8.13 -7.23 -4.27
N GLU A 83 8.86 -8.29 -4.61
CA GLU A 83 9.39 -9.21 -3.63
C GLU A 83 10.35 -8.53 -2.64
N LYS A 84 11.23 -7.68 -3.15
CA LYS A 84 12.15 -6.93 -2.29
C LYS A 84 11.40 -6.05 -1.30
N GLY A 85 10.31 -5.41 -1.76
CA GLY A 85 9.46 -4.61 -0.88
C GLY A 85 8.83 -5.44 0.23
N MET A 86 8.32 -6.62 -0.11
CA MET A 86 7.71 -7.53 0.87
C MET A 86 8.73 -8.02 1.89
N HIS A 87 9.97 -8.32 1.47
CA HIS A 87 11.02 -8.72 2.38
C HIS A 87 11.51 -7.57 3.27
N TRP A 88 11.49 -6.35 2.74
CA TRP A 88 11.87 -5.17 3.52
C TRP A 88 10.87 -4.90 4.64
N ALA A 89 9.59 -5.13 4.40
CA ALA A 89 8.52 -4.72 5.31
C ALA A 89 8.40 -5.64 6.53
N ASP A 90 8.20 -5.03 7.68
CA ASP A 90 7.79 -5.74 8.89
C ASP A 90 6.26 -5.87 8.92
N VAL A 91 5.57 -4.90 8.31
CA VAL A 91 4.11 -4.82 8.27
C VAL A 91 3.68 -4.52 6.84
N TYR A 92 2.63 -5.17 6.38
CA TYR A 92 2.07 -4.95 5.05
C TYR A 92 0.60 -4.55 5.18
N ILE A 93 0.23 -3.45 4.53
CA ILE A 93 -1.15 -2.98 4.45
C ILE A 93 -1.53 -2.81 2.99
N GLY A 94 -2.44 -3.64 2.51
CA GLY A 94 -2.91 -3.56 1.13
C GLY A 94 -4.26 -2.88 1.04
N LEU A 95 -4.35 -1.83 0.21
CA LEU A 95 -5.58 -1.06 0.01
C LEU A 95 -6.09 -1.29 -1.41
N ARG A 96 -7.38 -1.59 -1.52
CA ARG A 96 -8.03 -1.78 -2.81
C ARG A 96 -9.16 -0.78 -2.97
N GLY A 97 -9.40 -0.37 -4.22
CA GLY A 97 -10.48 0.53 -4.53
C GLY A 97 -11.84 -0.12 -4.28
N ALA A 98 -12.77 0.69 -3.77
CA ALA A 98 -14.12 0.21 -3.46
C ALA A 98 -14.99 0.04 -4.69
N SER A 99 -14.60 0.58 -5.82
CA SER A 99 -15.37 0.55 -7.04
C SER A 99 -15.29 -0.77 -7.78
N ASN A 100 -14.54 -1.69 -7.28
CA ASN A 100 -14.30 -2.94 -7.96
C ASN A 100 -15.41 -3.93 -7.62
N PRO A 101 -16.27 -4.24 -8.57
CA PRO A 101 -17.35 -5.20 -8.33
C PRO A 101 -16.83 -6.63 -8.21
#